data_ed85677ecd3c10764f31a5b70c2e0146
#
_entry.id   ed85677ecd3c10764f31a5b70c2e0146
#
_cell.length_a   1.000
_cell.length_b   1.000
_cell.length_c   1.000
_cell.angle_alpha   90.00
_cell.angle_beta   90.00
_cell.angle_gamma   90.00
#
_symmetry.space_group_name_H-M   'P 1'
#
loop_
_entity.id
_entity.type
_entity.pdbx_description
1 polymer ?
#
loop_
_entity_poly.entity_id
_entity_poly.type
_entity_poly.pdbx_seq_one_letter_code
_entity_poly.pdbx_strand_id
1 'polypeptide(L)'
;MLANWITIARIPLLGIIIALLYSASATAQLIAAPLILVLILMDTLDGVLARARGETSLLGSVLDIAADRAVEYALWVVFAHLRLISVAIPLIVVIRGTFVDSVRSVAPARGLKPFELMRSKVGRFLVGSPWLRAPFGVVKAVAFILLALAHGLDTLGHGAAGGVALAAQTASWIAVAFCLARGLPVLIEAPRVLGGAE
;
A
#
# COMPACT_ATOMS: atom_id res chain seq x y z
N MET A 1 4.92 -22.76 4.89
CA MET A 1 3.82 -22.50 5.86
C MET A 1 4.08 -21.31 6.79
N LEU A 2 5.32 -21.03 7.21
CA LEU A 2 5.61 -19.93 8.14
C LEU A 2 5.31 -18.55 7.54
N ALA A 3 5.62 -18.34 6.25
CA ALA A 3 5.32 -17.08 5.55
C ALA A 3 3.82 -16.74 5.59
N ASN A 4 2.94 -17.71 5.33
CA ASN A 4 1.49 -17.50 5.38
C ASN A 4 0.99 -17.08 6.78
N TRP A 5 1.61 -17.59 7.85
CA TRP A 5 1.28 -17.17 9.22
C TRP A 5 1.68 -15.73 9.49
N ILE A 6 2.82 -15.28 8.95
CA ILE A 6 3.26 -13.87 9.06
C ILE A 6 2.26 -12.98 8.33
N THR A 7 1.87 -13.33 7.10
CA THR A 7 0.87 -12.60 6.33
C THR A 7 -0.48 -12.51 7.06
N ILE A 8 -0.96 -13.63 7.64
CA ILE A 8 -2.22 -13.64 8.41
C ILE A 8 -2.11 -12.80 9.70
N ALA A 9 -0.96 -12.85 10.38
CA ALA A 9 -0.73 -12.08 11.61
C ALA A 9 -0.75 -10.56 11.40
N ARG A 10 -0.58 -10.08 10.16
CA ARG A 10 -0.68 -8.65 9.81
C ARG A 10 -2.11 -8.12 10.01
N ILE A 11 -3.15 -8.94 9.86
CA ILE A 11 -4.55 -8.49 9.99
C ILE A 11 -4.91 -8.17 11.44
N PRO A 12 -4.68 -9.05 12.45
CA PRO A 12 -4.88 -8.67 13.85
C PRO A 12 -3.99 -7.49 14.29
N LEU A 13 -2.73 -7.42 13.80
CA LEU A 13 -1.87 -6.27 14.10
C LEU A 13 -2.45 -4.97 13.54
N LEU A 14 -2.98 -4.98 12.32
CA LEU A 14 -3.70 -3.85 11.75
C LEU A 14 -4.89 -3.44 12.63
N GLY A 15 -5.67 -4.40 13.12
CA GLY A 15 -6.77 -4.15 14.05
C GLY A 15 -6.31 -3.45 15.34
N ILE A 16 -5.18 -3.88 15.91
CA ILE A 16 -4.57 -3.24 17.08
C ILE A 16 -4.15 -1.80 16.75
N ILE A 17 -3.48 -1.58 15.62
CA ILE A 17 -3.06 -0.25 15.18
C ILE A 17 -4.27 0.68 15.03
N ILE A 18 -5.34 0.20 14.42
CA ILE A 18 -6.58 0.98 14.25
C ILE A 18 -7.16 1.33 15.63
N ALA A 19 -7.25 0.38 16.54
CA ALA A 19 -7.75 0.63 17.89
C ALA A 19 -6.92 1.67 18.65
N LEU A 20 -5.58 1.64 18.50
CA LEU A 20 -4.69 2.64 19.08
C LEU A 20 -4.89 4.02 18.47
N LEU A 21 -5.09 4.13 17.15
CA LEU A 21 -5.35 5.40 16.47
C LEU A 21 -6.68 6.03 16.90
N TYR A 22 -7.70 5.22 17.23
CA TYR A 22 -9.00 5.70 17.75
C TYR A 22 -9.01 5.92 19.27
N SER A 23 -7.92 5.59 19.97
CA SER A 23 -7.81 5.83 21.41
C SER A 23 -7.77 7.33 21.72
N ALA A 24 -8.35 7.74 22.83
CA ALA A 24 -8.20 9.09 23.36
C ALA A 24 -6.79 9.39 23.94
N SER A 25 -5.94 8.39 24.10
CA SER A 25 -4.59 8.52 24.65
C SER A 25 -3.57 8.87 23.59
N ALA A 26 -2.93 10.03 23.71
CA ALA A 26 -1.84 10.45 22.83
C ALA A 26 -0.69 9.41 22.79
N THR A 27 -0.35 8.81 23.94
CA THR A 27 0.66 7.75 24.00
C THR A 27 0.28 6.54 23.17
N ALA A 28 -0.99 6.11 23.20
CA ALA A 28 -1.48 5.00 22.39
C ALA A 28 -1.39 5.33 20.89
N GLN A 29 -1.78 6.54 20.49
CA GLN A 29 -1.67 7.00 19.10
C GLN A 29 -0.22 7.07 18.63
N LEU A 30 0.71 7.53 19.46
CA LEU A 30 2.14 7.56 19.14
C LEU A 30 2.72 6.15 18.99
N ILE A 31 2.27 5.16 19.79
CA ILE A 31 2.68 3.76 19.66
C ILE A 31 2.22 3.17 18.30
N ALA A 32 1.14 3.67 17.71
CA ALA A 32 0.70 3.21 16.39
C ALA A 32 1.76 3.42 15.30
N ALA A 33 2.57 4.48 15.37
CA ALA A 33 3.59 4.78 14.36
C ALA A 33 4.69 3.69 14.25
N PRO A 34 5.38 3.26 15.32
CA PRO A 34 6.32 2.14 15.22
C PRO A 34 5.63 0.81 14.90
N LEU A 35 4.38 0.59 15.31
CA LEU A 35 3.64 -0.63 14.92
C LEU A 35 3.31 -0.65 13.43
N ILE A 36 3.03 0.49 12.80
CA ILE A 36 2.89 0.61 11.34
C ILE A 36 4.20 0.25 10.64
N LEU A 37 5.35 0.69 11.18
CA LEU A 37 6.65 0.29 10.65
C LEU A 37 6.84 -1.23 10.75
N VAL A 38 6.53 -1.84 11.90
CA VAL A 38 6.58 -3.30 12.08
C VAL A 38 5.66 -4.00 11.07
N LEU A 39 4.44 -3.52 10.89
CA LEU A 39 3.46 -4.06 9.94
C LEU A 39 4.01 -4.08 8.49
N ILE A 40 4.69 -3.01 8.08
CA ILE A 40 5.32 -2.88 6.76
C ILE A 40 6.55 -3.78 6.63
N LEU A 41 7.36 -3.89 7.69
CA LEU A 41 8.52 -4.78 7.70
C LEU A 41 8.11 -6.25 7.64
N MET A 42 7.01 -6.65 8.27
CA MET A 42 6.46 -8.01 8.17
C MET A 42 6.16 -8.40 6.72
N ASP A 43 5.62 -7.49 5.91
CA ASP A 43 5.37 -7.69 4.48
C ASP A 43 6.66 -8.00 3.70
N THR A 44 7.74 -7.28 4.02
CA THR A 44 9.04 -7.53 3.39
C THR A 44 9.65 -8.86 3.83
N LEU A 45 9.49 -9.19 5.12
CA LEU A 45 10.06 -10.39 5.72
C LEU A 45 9.38 -11.67 5.21
N ASP A 46 8.05 -11.71 5.08
CA ASP A 46 7.35 -12.90 4.60
C ASP A 46 7.72 -13.21 3.14
N GLY A 47 7.81 -12.19 2.29
CA GLY A 47 8.28 -12.35 0.91
C GLY A 47 9.74 -12.84 0.80
N VAL A 48 10.65 -12.35 1.65
CA VAL A 48 12.04 -12.83 1.69
C VAL A 48 12.10 -14.28 2.19
N LEU A 49 11.36 -14.59 3.26
CA LEU A 49 11.33 -15.90 3.89
C LEU A 49 10.75 -16.98 2.97
N ALA A 50 9.65 -16.67 2.26
CA ALA A 50 9.02 -17.56 1.31
C ALA A 50 10.00 -17.95 0.18
N ARG A 51 10.72 -16.97 -0.37
CA ARG A 51 11.73 -17.21 -1.40
C ARG A 51 12.93 -18.00 -0.87
N ALA A 52 13.43 -17.66 0.32
CA ALA A 52 14.58 -18.34 0.92
C ALA A 52 14.32 -19.83 1.25
N ARG A 53 13.06 -20.16 1.54
CA ARG A 53 12.65 -21.54 1.90
C ARG A 53 12.07 -22.32 0.73
N GLY A 54 11.90 -21.71 -0.45
CA GLY A 54 11.22 -22.36 -1.57
C GLY A 54 9.74 -22.69 -1.29
N GLU A 55 9.12 -22.05 -0.28
CA GLU A 55 7.73 -22.25 0.12
C GLU A 55 6.76 -21.35 -0.67
N THR A 56 7.04 -21.09 -1.95
CA THR A 56 6.14 -20.31 -2.80
C THR A 56 4.93 -21.16 -3.21
N SER A 57 3.74 -20.78 -2.75
CA SER A 57 2.48 -21.41 -3.13
C SER A 57 1.53 -20.41 -3.78
N LEU A 58 0.63 -20.88 -4.63
CA LEU A 58 -0.41 -20.05 -5.23
C LEU A 58 -1.29 -19.39 -4.15
N LEU A 59 -1.69 -20.18 -3.15
CA LEU A 59 -2.47 -19.68 -2.01
C LEU A 59 -1.72 -18.57 -1.24
N GLY A 60 -0.42 -18.78 -0.95
CA GLY A 60 0.41 -17.78 -0.28
C GLY A 60 0.50 -16.48 -1.06
N SER A 61 0.69 -16.55 -2.38
CA SER A 61 0.72 -15.36 -3.24
C SER A 61 -0.62 -14.61 -3.27
N VAL A 62 -1.75 -15.31 -3.28
CA VAL A 62 -3.08 -14.69 -3.23
C VAL A 62 -3.34 -14.02 -1.88
N LEU A 63 -2.98 -14.69 -0.78
CA LEU A 63 -3.12 -14.15 0.58
C LEU A 63 -2.25 -12.91 0.78
N ASP A 64 -1.02 -12.93 0.28
CA ASP A 64 -0.10 -11.79 0.36
C ASP A 64 -0.66 -10.57 -0.37
N ILE A 65 -1.12 -10.72 -1.62
CA ILE A 65 -1.76 -9.64 -2.38
C ILE A 65 -2.99 -9.11 -1.65
N ALA A 66 -3.83 -10.00 -1.12
CA ALA A 66 -5.05 -9.60 -0.42
C ALA A 66 -4.75 -8.86 0.89
N ALA A 67 -3.80 -9.36 1.70
CA ALA A 67 -3.39 -8.73 2.95
C ALA A 67 -2.74 -7.36 2.71
N ASP A 68 -1.87 -7.23 1.69
CA ASP A 68 -1.25 -5.95 1.33
C ASP A 68 -2.31 -4.91 0.96
N ARG A 69 -3.31 -5.29 0.15
CA ARG A 69 -4.42 -4.40 -0.20
C ARG A 69 -5.30 -4.04 0.99
N ALA A 70 -5.61 -5.02 1.84
CA ALA A 70 -6.41 -4.78 3.03
C ALA A 70 -5.73 -3.79 3.97
N VAL A 71 -4.44 -3.96 4.24
CA VAL A 71 -3.64 -3.05 5.07
C VAL A 71 -3.58 -1.64 4.45
N GLU A 72 -3.23 -1.55 3.18
CA GLU A 72 -3.11 -0.27 2.48
C GLU A 72 -4.42 0.52 2.49
N TYR A 73 -5.51 -0.11 2.09
CA TYR A 73 -6.81 0.55 1.97
C TYR A 73 -7.38 0.92 3.34
N ALA A 74 -7.26 0.03 4.33
CA ALA A 74 -7.73 0.30 5.68
C ALA A 74 -7.01 1.50 6.29
N LEU A 75 -5.68 1.59 6.19
CA LEU A 75 -4.91 2.72 6.72
C LEU A 75 -5.29 4.03 6.04
N TRP A 76 -5.40 4.06 4.70
CA TRP A 76 -5.82 5.28 3.99
C TRP A 76 -7.22 5.73 4.41
N VAL A 77 -8.18 4.80 4.54
CA VAL A 77 -9.55 5.10 4.97
C VAL A 77 -9.58 5.60 6.42
N VAL A 78 -8.85 4.96 7.33
CA VAL A 78 -8.76 5.36 8.74
C VAL A 78 -8.18 6.78 8.87
N PHE A 79 -7.08 7.09 8.19
CA PHE A 79 -6.49 8.43 8.23
C PHE A 79 -7.39 9.52 7.62
N ALA A 80 -8.17 9.18 6.60
CA ALA A 80 -9.18 10.10 6.06
C ALA A 80 -10.36 10.30 7.04
N HIS A 81 -10.82 9.23 7.69
CA HIS A 81 -11.86 9.32 8.71
C HIS A 81 -11.42 10.16 9.92
N LEU A 82 -10.16 10.05 10.34
CA LEU A 82 -9.54 10.88 11.36
C LEU A 82 -9.27 12.31 10.89
N ARG A 83 -9.64 12.67 9.65
CA ARG A 83 -9.46 13.99 9.03
C ARG A 83 -7.99 14.46 8.92
N LEU A 84 -7.06 13.52 8.93
CA LEU A 84 -5.63 13.82 8.75
C LEU A 84 -5.26 14.04 7.28
N ILE A 85 -6.04 13.47 6.36
CA ILE A 85 -5.89 13.62 4.90
C ILE A 85 -7.25 13.80 4.23
N SER A 86 -7.23 14.29 2.97
CA SER A 86 -8.45 14.38 2.16
C SER A 86 -8.98 13.00 1.80
N VAL A 87 -10.31 12.84 1.82
CA VAL A 87 -11.05 11.65 1.36
C VAL A 87 -10.74 11.30 -0.11
N ALA A 88 -10.29 12.28 -0.90
CA ALA A 88 -9.87 12.04 -2.28
C ALA A 88 -8.72 11.03 -2.38
N ILE A 89 -7.80 10.99 -1.39
CA ILE A 89 -6.65 10.08 -1.38
C ILE A 89 -7.07 8.61 -1.35
N PRO A 90 -7.83 8.12 -0.34
CA PRO A 90 -8.29 6.74 -0.34
C PRO A 90 -9.17 6.41 -1.56
N LEU A 91 -10.02 7.31 -2.03
CA LEU A 91 -10.84 7.07 -3.23
C LEU A 91 -9.96 6.82 -4.46
N ILE A 92 -8.97 7.67 -4.73
CA ILE A 92 -8.05 7.50 -5.85
C ILE A 92 -7.28 6.16 -5.72
N VAL A 93 -6.75 5.87 -4.53
CA VAL A 93 -5.94 4.67 -4.30
C VAL A 93 -6.77 3.40 -4.47
N VAL A 94 -7.98 3.35 -3.90
CA VAL A 94 -8.88 2.18 -3.98
C VAL A 94 -9.35 1.97 -5.42
N ILE A 95 -9.89 3.02 -6.07
CA ILE A 95 -10.40 2.92 -7.44
C ILE A 95 -9.28 2.46 -8.37
N ARG A 96 -8.14 3.16 -8.35
CA ARG A 96 -6.99 2.80 -9.19
C ARG A 96 -6.50 1.37 -8.90
N GLY A 97 -6.36 1.01 -7.61
CA GLY A 97 -5.91 -0.31 -7.20
C GLY A 97 -6.80 -1.40 -7.75
N THR A 98 -8.12 -1.29 -7.55
CA THR A 98 -9.11 -2.25 -8.03
C THR A 98 -9.04 -2.45 -9.54
N PHE A 99 -9.06 -1.36 -10.31
CA PHE A 99 -9.02 -1.47 -11.79
C PHE A 99 -7.68 -2.04 -12.29
N VAL A 100 -6.55 -1.58 -11.74
CA VAL A 100 -5.23 -2.07 -12.17
C VAL A 100 -5.04 -3.54 -11.82
N ASP A 101 -5.47 -3.96 -10.62
CA ASP A 101 -5.33 -5.35 -10.21
C ASP A 101 -6.26 -6.27 -11.02
N SER A 102 -7.48 -5.80 -11.38
CA SER A 102 -8.38 -6.52 -12.29
C SER A 102 -7.77 -6.72 -13.68
N VAL A 103 -7.15 -5.69 -14.27
CA VAL A 103 -6.46 -5.83 -15.56
C VAL A 103 -5.26 -6.78 -15.46
N ARG A 104 -4.49 -6.68 -14.38
CA ARG A 104 -3.33 -7.55 -14.15
C ARG A 104 -3.67 -9.01 -13.89
N SER A 105 -4.84 -9.31 -13.33
CA SER A 105 -5.29 -10.69 -13.09
C SER A 105 -5.50 -11.49 -14.37
N VAL A 106 -5.64 -10.81 -15.51
CA VAL A 106 -5.76 -11.48 -16.83
C VAL A 106 -4.42 -12.05 -17.31
N ALA A 107 -3.27 -11.48 -16.87
CA ALA A 107 -1.95 -11.92 -17.33
C ALA A 107 -1.65 -13.40 -17.01
N PRO A 108 -1.83 -13.91 -15.78
CA PRO A 108 -1.59 -15.32 -15.45
C PRO A 108 -2.52 -16.26 -16.23
N ALA A 109 -3.77 -15.85 -16.50
CA ALA A 109 -4.70 -16.66 -17.30
C ALA A 109 -4.23 -16.84 -18.76
N ARG A 110 -3.34 -15.94 -19.24
CA ARG A 110 -2.72 -15.99 -20.56
C ARG A 110 -1.28 -16.53 -20.54
N GLY A 111 -0.80 -17.03 -19.39
CA GLY A 111 0.59 -17.48 -19.22
C GLY A 111 1.64 -16.38 -19.27
N LEU A 112 1.23 -15.10 -19.10
CA LEU A 112 2.10 -13.94 -19.17
C LEU A 112 2.39 -13.36 -17.79
N LYS A 113 3.49 -12.65 -17.64
CA LYS A 113 3.74 -11.84 -16.47
C LYS A 113 2.97 -10.52 -16.55
N PRO A 114 2.53 -9.92 -15.40
CA PRO A 114 1.71 -8.72 -15.41
C PRO A 114 2.28 -7.52 -16.17
N PHE A 115 3.62 -7.39 -16.26
CA PHE A 115 4.28 -6.32 -17.01
C PHE A 115 4.44 -6.63 -18.53
N GLU A 116 4.31 -7.90 -18.93
CA GLU A 116 4.36 -8.32 -20.33
C GLU A 116 3.09 -7.96 -21.09
N LEU A 117 2.01 -7.64 -20.36
CA LEU A 117 0.79 -7.06 -20.94
C LEU A 117 1.02 -5.67 -21.54
N MET A 118 2.06 -4.95 -21.09
CA MET A 118 2.35 -3.60 -21.55
C MET A 118 3.07 -3.63 -22.92
N ARG A 119 2.49 -3.00 -23.93
CA ARG A 119 3.07 -2.88 -25.27
C ARG A 119 4.01 -1.67 -25.38
N SER A 120 3.70 -0.55 -24.72
CA SER A 120 4.55 0.64 -24.76
C SER A 120 5.82 0.48 -23.92
N LYS A 121 6.93 1.06 -24.42
CA LYS A 121 8.19 1.10 -23.66
C LYS A 121 8.05 1.87 -22.36
N VAL A 122 7.27 2.97 -22.38
CA VAL A 122 6.99 3.79 -21.20
C VAL A 122 6.15 3.03 -20.18
N GLY A 123 5.08 2.35 -20.62
CA GLY A 123 4.26 1.51 -19.74
C GLY A 123 5.08 0.40 -19.08
N ARG A 124 5.92 -0.30 -19.83
CA ARG A 124 6.82 -1.34 -19.28
C ARG A 124 7.80 -0.76 -18.26
N PHE A 125 8.39 0.40 -18.53
CA PHE A 125 9.28 1.08 -17.59
C PHE A 125 8.57 1.50 -16.31
N LEU A 126 7.43 2.19 -16.41
CA LEU A 126 6.67 2.69 -15.24
C LEU A 126 6.11 1.56 -14.37
N VAL A 127 5.65 0.48 -14.99
CA VAL A 127 5.02 -0.65 -14.28
C VAL A 127 6.05 -1.65 -13.77
N GLY A 128 7.06 -1.99 -14.59
CA GLY A 128 8.02 -3.05 -14.33
C GLY A 128 9.29 -2.61 -13.60
N SER A 129 9.65 -1.31 -13.66
CA SER A 129 10.92 -0.82 -13.10
C SER A 129 10.99 -0.97 -11.57
N PRO A 130 12.03 -1.64 -11.05
CA PRO A 130 12.31 -1.69 -9.61
C PRO A 130 12.57 -0.29 -9.03
N TRP A 131 13.19 0.60 -9.81
CA TRP A 131 13.51 1.98 -9.43
C TRP A 131 12.30 2.86 -9.13
N LEU A 132 11.10 2.51 -9.63
CA LEU A 132 9.85 3.19 -9.33
C LEU A 132 9.01 2.44 -8.29
N ARG A 133 9.27 1.14 -8.11
CA ARG A 133 8.54 0.32 -7.13
C ARG A 133 9.00 0.60 -5.71
N ALA A 134 10.31 0.60 -5.48
CA ALA A 134 10.89 0.80 -4.15
C ALA A 134 10.58 2.22 -3.59
N PRO A 135 10.80 3.35 -4.32
CA PRO A 135 10.43 4.67 -3.82
C PRO A 135 8.94 4.81 -3.50
N PHE A 136 8.06 4.24 -4.31
CA PHE A 136 6.62 4.28 -4.02
C PHE A 136 6.28 3.60 -2.68
N GLY A 137 6.86 2.42 -2.43
CA GLY A 137 6.68 1.72 -1.15
C GLY A 137 7.20 2.54 0.04
N VAL A 138 8.39 3.14 -0.11
CA VAL A 138 9.00 3.97 0.94
C VAL A 138 8.18 5.22 1.21
N VAL A 139 7.76 5.96 0.18
CA VAL A 139 6.96 7.19 0.36
C VAL A 139 5.63 6.88 1.03
N LYS A 140 4.97 5.79 0.66
CA LYS A 140 3.74 5.32 1.31
C LYS A 140 3.98 4.98 2.80
N ALA A 141 5.05 4.26 3.11
CA ALA A 141 5.43 3.93 4.47
C ALA A 141 5.69 5.18 5.31
N VAL A 142 6.45 6.12 4.79
CA VAL A 142 6.73 7.42 5.42
C VAL A 142 5.44 8.20 5.66
N ALA A 143 4.53 8.24 4.68
CA ALA A 143 3.23 8.91 4.83
C ALA A 143 2.43 8.32 6.01
N PHE A 144 2.30 7.00 6.09
CA PHE A 144 1.54 6.34 7.17
C PHE A 144 2.15 6.57 8.55
N ILE A 145 3.48 6.48 8.67
CA ILE A 145 4.18 6.72 9.93
C ILE A 145 4.01 8.18 10.37
N LEU A 146 4.21 9.13 9.45
CA LEU A 146 4.05 10.56 9.75
C LEU A 146 2.62 10.93 10.09
N LEU A 147 1.60 10.31 9.46
CA LEU A 147 0.20 10.54 9.80
C LEU A 147 -0.12 10.07 11.22
N ALA A 148 0.36 8.90 11.62
CA ALA A 148 0.18 8.42 12.98
C ALA A 148 0.91 9.29 14.02
N LEU A 149 2.14 9.72 13.71
CA LEU A 149 2.89 10.66 14.57
C LEU A 149 2.19 12.01 14.69
N ALA A 150 1.74 12.59 13.57
CA ALA A 150 1.03 13.85 13.56
C ALA A 150 -0.22 13.80 14.44
N HIS A 151 -0.99 12.70 14.34
CA HIS A 151 -2.19 12.49 15.13
C HIS A 151 -1.89 12.45 16.64
N GLY A 152 -0.90 11.67 17.06
CA GLY A 152 -0.52 11.58 18.47
C GLY A 152 0.07 12.89 19.01
N LEU A 153 0.90 13.59 18.23
CA LEU A 153 1.45 14.89 18.63
C LEU A 153 0.39 15.98 18.72
N ASP A 154 -0.62 15.96 17.87
CA ASP A 154 -1.75 16.90 17.92
C ASP A 154 -2.57 16.67 19.19
N THR A 155 -2.91 15.41 19.50
CA THR A 155 -3.60 15.05 20.74
C THR A 155 -2.80 15.42 22.00
N LEU A 156 -1.46 15.41 21.91
CA LEU A 156 -0.57 15.83 22.99
C LEU A 156 -0.46 17.37 23.10
N GLY A 157 -0.95 18.12 22.13
CA GLY A 157 -0.78 19.59 22.03
C GLY A 157 0.68 20.00 21.77
N HIS A 158 1.49 19.14 21.15
CA HIS A 158 2.90 19.40 20.93
C HIS A 158 3.12 20.36 19.77
N GLY A 159 3.98 21.39 19.94
CA GLY A 159 4.20 22.44 18.94
C GLY A 159 4.71 21.97 17.57
N ALA A 160 5.31 20.78 17.48
CA ALA A 160 5.74 20.20 16.22
C ALA A 160 4.60 19.53 15.40
N ALA A 161 3.39 19.38 15.97
CA ALA A 161 2.29 18.66 15.33
C ALA A 161 1.96 19.21 13.93
N GLY A 162 1.88 20.53 13.77
CA GLY A 162 1.57 21.17 12.49
C GLY A 162 2.63 20.90 11.40
N GLY A 163 3.90 20.94 11.75
CA GLY A 163 4.98 20.66 10.82
C GLY A 163 4.99 19.19 10.36
N VAL A 164 4.77 18.26 11.31
CA VAL A 164 4.68 16.82 11.00
C VAL A 164 3.44 16.53 10.16
N ALA A 165 2.30 17.17 10.44
CA ALA A 165 1.08 17.03 9.66
C ALA A 165 1.25 17.50 8.20
N LEU A 166 1.92 18.63 7.99
CA LEU A 166 2.22 19.13 6.65
C LEU A 166 3.12 18.17 5.88
N ALA A 167 4.17 17.65 6.52
CA ALA A 167 5.05 16.64 5.92
C ALA A 167 4.29 15.34 5.57
N ALA A 168 3.41 14.89 6.46
CA ALA A 168 2.56 13.72 6.26
C ALA A 168 1.60 13.88 5.07
N GLN A 169 0.93 15.03 4.97
CA GLN A 169 0.04 15.35 3.85
C GLN A 169 0.80 15.43 2.53
N THR A 170 1.97 16.08 2.53
CA THR A 170 2.83 16.16 1.34
C THR A 170 3.26 14.77 0.89
N ALA A 171 3.75 13.91 1.79
CA ALA A 171 4.12 12.53 1.49
C ALA A 171 2.91 11.73 0.95
N SER A 172 1.72 11.95 1.49
CA SER A 172 0.48 11.31 1.03
C SER A 172 0.14 11.67 -0.42
N TRP A 173 0.24 12.95 -0.79
CA TRP A 173 0.01 13.38 -2.17
C TRP A 173 1.10 12.90 -3.14
N ILE A 174 2.36 12.83 -2.69
CA ILE A 174 3.44 12.23 -3.47
C ILE A 174 3.15 10.74 -3.69
N ALA A 175 2.69 10.00 -2.68
CA ALA A 175 2.27 8.61 -2.83
C ALA A 175 1.13 8.46 -3.85
N VAL A 176 0.14 9.37 -3.87
CA VAL A 176 -0.93 9.41 -4.88
C VAL A 176 -0.37 9.66 -6.27
N ALA A 177 0.57 10.60 -6.42
CA ALA A 177 1.21 10.87 -7.71
C ALA A 177 1.93 9.62 -8.25
N PHE A 178 2.72 8.92 -7.42
CA PHE A 178 3.32 7.63 -7.78
C PHE A 178 2.28 6.57 -8.11
N CYS A 179 1.19 6.50 -7.32
CA CYS A 179 0.09 5.58 -7.55
C CYS A 179 -0.52 5.78 -8.95
N LEU A 180 -0.82 7.01 -9.33
CA LEU A 180 -1.37 7.36 -10.64
C LEU A 180 -0.36 7.12 -11.76
N ALA A 181 0.88 7.59 -11.62
CA ALA A 181 1.93 7.42 -12.64
C ALA A 181 2.15 5.94 -13.01
N ARG A 182 2.03 5.03 -12.03
CA ARG A 182 2.20 3.59 -12.24
C ARG A 182 0.92 2.88 -12.67
N GLY A 183 -0.25 3.43 -12.36
CA GLY A 183 -1.54 2.81 -12.67
C GLY A 183 -2.10 3.23 -14.01
N LEU A 184 -1.98 4.51 -14.37
CA LEU A 184 -2.55 5.05 -15.61
C LEU A 184 -2.11 4.30 -16.88
N PRO A 185 -0.83 3.95 -17.07
CA PRO A 185 -0.40 3.19 -18.26
C PRO A 185 -1.14 1.85 -18.39
N VAL A 186 -1.38 1.16 -17.27
CA VAL A 186 -2.10 -0.12 -17.26
C VAL A 186 -3.53 0.06 -17.75
N LEU A 187 -4.21 1.12 -17.29
CA LEU A 187 -5.60 1.41 -17.65
C LEU A 187 -5.73 1.90 -19.10
N ILE A 188 -4.80 2.74 -19.57
CA ILE A 188 -4.80 3.25 -20.95
C ILE A 188 -4.56 2.12 -21.96
N GLU A 189 -3.70 1.16 -21.62
CA GLU A 189 -3.42 0.02 -22.49
C GLU A 189 -4.40 -1.14 -22.35
N ALA A 190 -5.22 -1.16 -21.28
CA ALA A 190 -6.19 -2.23 -20.98
C ALA A 190 -7.12 -2.57 -22.17
N PRO A 191 -7.74 -1.63 -22.91
CA PRO A 191 -8.60 -1.96 -24.05
C PRO A 191 -7.86 -2.73 -25.15
N ARG A 192 -6.59 -2.40 -25.39
CA ARG A 192 -5.75 -3.07 -26.40
C ARG A 192 -5.29 -4.46 -25.96
N VAL A 193 -5.17 -4.65 -24.63
CA VAL A 193 -4.80 -5.94 -24.04
C VAL A 193 -5.99 -6.88 -23.99
N LEU A 194 -7.17 -6.36 -23.71
CA LEU A 194 -8.41 -7.14 -23.57
C LEU A 194 -9.10 -7.36 -24.90
N GLY A 195 -9.08 -6.37 -25.82
CA GLY A 195 -9.73 -6.43 -27.13
C GLY A 195 -8.94 -7.12 -28.23
N GLY A 196 -7.70 -7.54 -28.02
CA GLY A 196 -6.90 -8.30 -28.99
C GLY A 196 -7.11 -9.82 -28.93
N ALA A 197 -8.28 -10.26 -28.55
CA ALA A 197 -8.67 -11.67 -28.42
C ALA A 197 -9.74 -12.09 -29.47
N GLU A 198 -9.89 -11.32 -30.59
CA GLU A 198 -10.60 -11.73 -31.78
C GLU A 198 -9.63 -12.09 -32.89
#